data_141e0d5b3da593376861d1c7da4112cd
#
_entry.id   141e0d5b3da593376861d1c7da4112cd
#
_cell.length_a   1.000
_cell.length_b   1.000
_cell.length_c   1.000
_cell.angle_alpha   90.00
_cell.angle_beta   90.00
_cell.angle_gamma   90.00
#
_symmetry.space_group_name_H-M   'P 1'
#
loop_
_entity.id
_entity.type
_entity.pdbx_description
1 polymer ?
#
loop_
_entity_poly.entity_id
_entity_poly.type
_entity_poly.pdbx_seq_one_letter_code
_entity_poly.pdbx_strand_id
1 'polypeptide(L)'
;VERAAGLTSYETGIAAWMWTDKVWYGFTERLTLRWSAKTYGEWYPFTLVAYLQNNQTGAKTYLPRNTAEATDIFGNATGQFQPVLVSEAERQTLLGDGGLLGGALDVPDQPGMYTLVMEFRDTNGLRVLKTLYAKFAVVSGIEDITGNIESDRRLSNDKLYRINGVVYVRNGATLTIDPGTVLIGQPGSEPPSVLVITRSGKIRAEGTRSRPIIMTSARPFGERQRGDWGGLILLGRAPVNVDGGEFAIEGLPASEDTKYGGSDPTHDCGTLRYVRVEYAGSIFAPNNEANAFTWGGCGTKSVGEYLQATYGLDDSFEWFGGTMNAKYLVGGLGADDFLDFQLGWTGKVQFGFFYQDADNPGNRGLEGDNSEYNQNALPLSKPVIFNTTFVGSGVVGFDEANAPGLYLRRGSGGTVNNTIVTRFFSTGLHIDGSATEAQIDNGNLTMNGILLWNNNIQNNSPANIEGQVRSGASTQFAAGQRGQGRQFMVADPKLRRPLEVNDPDFRPMPDSVVFRANWIQPPDDGFFDQSARFVGAAGEHKWWEEWTNFVTDKAIKP
;
A
#
# COMPACT_ATOMS: atom_id res chain seq x y z
N VAL A 1 -24.12 12.45 -0.77
CA VAL A 1 -24.49 11.42 -1.73
C VAL A 1 -24.01 10.05 -1.27
N GLU A 2 -22.88 9.92 -0.63
CA GLU A 2 -22.36 8.64 -0.12
C GLU A 2 -22.96 8.21 1.23
N ARG A 3 -23.79 9.01 1.84
CA ARG A 3 -24.55 8.63 3.06
C ARG A 3 -25.40 7.37 2.85
N ALA A 4 -25.82 7.10 1.63
CA ALA A 4 -26.60 5.90 1.30
C ALA A 4 -25.78 4.60 1.42
N ALA A 5 -24.45 4.66 1.41
CA ALA A 5 -23.58 3.50 1.58
C ALA A 5 -23.15 3.27 3.04
N GLY A 6 -23.67 4.06 3.98
CA GLY A 6 -23.36 3.91 5.41
C GLY A 6 -21.97 4.36 5.84
N LEU A 7 -21.15 4.84 4.91
CA LEU A 7 -19.88 5.49 5.21
C LEU A 7 -20.01 6.97 4.85
N THR A 8 -19.81 7.84 5.81
CA THR A 8 -19.87 9.27 5.57
C THR A 8 -18.47 9.80 5.31
N SER A 9 -18.21 10.21 4.07
CA SER A 9 -17.12 11.11 3.78
C SER A 9 -17.58 12.53 4.13
N TYR A 10 -16.79 13.22 4.94
CA TYR A 10 -17.10 14.61 5.35
C TYR A 10 -16.33 15.63 4.53
N GLU A 11 -15.52 15.19 3.60
CA GLU A 11 -14.76 16.12 2.76
C GLU A 11 -15.70 16.82 1.78
N THR A 12 -15.68 18.14 1.85
CA THR A 12 -16.23 19.02 0.84
C THR A 12 -15.08 19.52 -0.02
N GLY A 13 -15.27 19.60 -1.34
CA GLY A 13 -14.22 20.09 -2.23
C GLY A 13 -13.96 19.17 -3.40
N ILE A 14 -12.71 19.08 -3.81
CA ILE A 14 -12.30 18.41 -5.04
C ILE A 14 -11.48 17.17 -4.71
N ALA A 15 -11.92 16.00 -5.19
CA ALA A 15 -11.06 14.86 -5.42
C ALA A 15 -10.44 15.00 -6.80
N ALA A 16 -9.15 14.81 -6.91
CA ALA A 16 -8.48 14.92 -8.20
C ALA A 16 -7.27 14.01 -8.26
N TRP A 17 -7.00 13.48 -9.45
CA TRP A 17 -5.86 12.62 -9.71
C TRP A 17 -5.28 12.91 -11.09
N MET A 18 -4.01 12.59 -11.27
CA MET A 18 -3.26 12.90 -12.46
C MET A 18 -2.34 11.73 -12.82
N TRP A 19 -2.14 11.51 -14.10
CA TRP A 19 -1.28 10.44 -14.59
C TRP A 19 -0.62 10.82 -15.92
N THR A 20 0.45 10.10 -16.23
CA THR A 20 1.11 10.10 -17.53
C THR A 20 0.81 8.79 -18.25
N ASP A 21 0.95 8.75 -19.56
CA ASP A 21 0.67 7.54 -20.35
C ASP A 21 1.68 6.40 -20.13
N LYS A 22 2.83 6.69 -19.48
CA LYS A 22 3.83 5.70 -19.07
C LYS A 22 4.47 6.12 -17.74
N VAL A 23 5.13 5.17 -17.06
CA VAL A 23 5.95 5.45 -15.87
C VAL A 23 7.42 5.74 -16.20
N TRP A 24 7.82 5.55 -17.47
CA TRP A 24 9.17 5.84 -17.96
C TRP A 24 9.15 6.25 -19.44
N TYR A 25 10.16 7.02 -19.85
CA TYR A 25 10.32 7.52 -21.21
C TYR A 25 11.80 7.53 -21.63
N GLY A 26 12.06 7.34 -22.91
CA GLY A 26 13.35 7.64 -23.51
C GLY A 26 13.48 9.14 -23.88
N PHE A 27 14.68 9.61 -24.16
CA PHE A 27 14.99 11.05 -24.38
C PHE A 27 14.24 11.72 -25.53
N THR A 28 13.80 10.98 -26.53
CA THR A 28 13.15 11.54 -27.72
C THR A 28 11.64 11.32 -27.73
N GLU A 29 11.11 10.77 -26.64
CA GLU A 29 9.69 10.49 -26.54
C GLU A 29 8.91 11.73 -26.06
N ARG A 30 7.61 11.65 -26.26
CA ARG A 30 6.66 12.60 -25.70
C ARG A 30 5.78 11.87 -24.68
N LEU A 31 5.49 12.54 -23.59
CA LEU A 31 4.53 12.06 -22.61
C LEU A 31 3.18 12.71 -22.83
N THR A 32 2.12 12.02 -22.47
CA THR A 32 0.78 12.59 -22.40
C THR A 32 0.39 12.76 -20.95
N LEU A 33 0.09 14.01 -20.56
CA LEU A 33 -0.46 14.33 -19.25
C LEU A 33 -1.97 14.27 -19.31
N ARG A 34 -2.56 13.52 -18.37
CA ARG A 34 -3.99 13.47 -18.15
C ARG A 34 -4.29 13.69 -16.67
N TRP A 35 -5.44 14.25 -16.38
CA TRP A 35 -5.93 14.40 -15.04
C TRP A 35 -7.46 14.40 -15.01
N SER A 36 -8.03 14.10 -13.85
CA SER A 36 -9.47 14.11 -13.64
C SER A 36 -9.80 14.74 -12.30
N ALA A 37 -10.97 15.31 -12.18
CA ALA A 37 -11.48 15.89 -10.94
C ALA A 37 -12.94 15.54 -10.73
N LYS A 38 -13.30 15.35 -9.47
CA LYS A 38 -14.66 15.06 -9.01
C LYS A 38 -14.99 15.96 -7.83
N THR A 39 -16.16 16.55 -7.82
CA THR A 39 -16.59 17.40 -6.72
C THR A 39 -17.42 16.64 -5.70
N TYR A 40 -17.17 16.94 -4.43
CA TYR A 40 -18.00 16.55 -3.29
C TYR A 40 -18.58 17.81 -2.67
N GLY A 41 -19.89 17.98 -2.77
CA GLY A 41 -20.56 19.19 -2.30
C GLY A 41 -20.63 20.30 -3.35
N GLU A 42 -20.50 21.55 -2.92
CA GLU A 42 -20.55 22.71 -3.79
C GLU A 42 -19.22 22.95 -4.51
N TRP A 43 -19.31 23.44 -5.73
CA TRP A 43 -18.16 23.87 -6.50
C TRP A 43 -17.63 25.19 -6.00
N TYR A 44 -16.33 25.24 -5.76
CA TYR A 44 -15.62 26.48 -5.45
C TYR A 44 -14.69 26.85 -6.60
N PRO A 45 -14.67 28.11 -7.03
CA PRO A 45 -13.70 28.55 -8.00
C PRO A 45 -12.28 28.43 -7.43
N PHE A 46 -11.34 28.01 -8.26
CA PHE A 46 -9.92 27.85 -7.90
C PHE A 46 -9.04 28.19 -9.07
N THR A 47 -7.74 28.38 -8.83
CA THR A 47 -6.73 28.50 -9.86
C THR A 47 -5.91 27.22 -9.96
N LEU A 48 -5.49 26.87 -11.18
CA LEU A 48 -4.60 25.77 -11.47
C LEU A 48 -3.21 26.28 -11.82
N VAL A 49 -2.20 25.64 -11.23
CA VAL A 49 -0.79 25.84 -11.57
C VAL A 49 -0.17 24.46 -11.77
N ALA A 50 0.51 24.25 -12.88
CA ALA A 50 1.24 23.03 -13.12
C ALA A 50 2.69 23.29 -13.48
N TYR A 51 3.57 22.40 -13.04
CA TYR A 51 4.99 22.46 -13.39
C TYR A 51 5.60 21.06 -13.43
N LEU A 52 6.65 20.94 -14.22
CA LEU A 52 7.53 19.79 -14.22
C LEU A 52 8.68 20.05 -13.24
N GLN A 53 8.90 19.13 -12.32
CA GLN A 53 10.00 19.19 -11.37
C GLN A 53 11.03 18.11 -11.67
N ASN A 54 12.29 18.52 -11.80
CA ASN A 54 13.42 17.60 -11.78
C ASN A 54 13.71 17.22 -10.32
N ASN A 55 13.52 15.95 -9.97
CA ASN A 55 13.63 15.50 -8.57
C ASN A 55 15.09 15.34 -8.09
N GLN A 56 16.08 15.40 -8.97
CA GLN A 56 17.49 15.40 -8.60
C GLN A 56 17.96 16.80 -8.19
N THR A 57 17.52 17.84 -8.91
CA THR A 57 17.98 19.21 -8.73
C THR A 57 16.97 20.09 -8.01
N GLY A 58 15.69 19.71 -7.98
CA GLY A 58 14.59 20.53 -7.51
C GLY A 58 14.15 21.62 -8.49
N ALA A 59 14.76 21.71 -9.66
CA ALA A 59 14.41 22.72 -10.68
C ALA A 59 12.98 22.52 -11.17
N LYS A 60 12.24 23.63 -11.34
CA LYS A 60 10.84 23.63 -11.78
C LYS A 60 10.73 24.35 -13.13
N THR A 61 9.99 23.73 -14.05
CA THR A 61 9.58 24.33 -15.32
C THR A 61 8.06 24.41 -15.34
N TYR A 62 7.52 25.61 -15.30
CA TYR A 62 6.08 25.84 -15.27
C TYR A 62 5.45 25.58 -16.63
N LEU A 63 4.28 24.94 -16.62
CA LEU A 63 3.50 24.62 -17.80
C LEU A 63 2.52 25.75 -18.10
N PRO A 64 2.39 26.18 -19.38
CA PRO A 64 1.38 27.15 -19.78
C PRO A 64 -0.02 26.52 -19.70
N ARG A 65 -1.04 27.38 -19.75
CA ARG A 65 -2.42 26.92 -19.96
C ARG A 65 -2.48 26.12 -21.26
N ASN A 66 -2.93 24.89 -21.21
CA ASN A 66 -3.14 24.12 -22.41
C ASN A 66 -4.36 24.66 -23.16
N THR A 67 -4.11 25.18 -24.36
CA THR A 67 -5.12 25.35 -25.38
C THR A 67 -4.88 24.30 -26.44
N ALA A 68 -5.89 23.95 -27.22
CA ALA A 68 -5.79 22.94 -28.29
C ALA A 68 -4.59 23.17 -29.27
N GLU A 69 -3.99 24.32 -29.23
CA GLU A 69 -2.86 24.76 -30.05
C GLU A 69 -1.51 24.71 -29.31
N ALA A 70 -1.49 24.40 -28.02
CA ALA A 70 -0.25 24.36 -27.24
C ALA A 70 0.56 23.12 -27.56
N THR A 71 1.26 23.16 -28.65
CA THR A 71 2.28 22.15 -29.02
C THR A 71 3.62 22.42 -28.36
N ASP A 72 3.80 23.59 -27.76
CA ASP A 72 5.04 24.03 -27.14
C ASP A 72 4.83 24.25 -25.64
N ILE A 73 5.11 23.25 -24.89
CA ILE A 73 4.66 23.10 -23.50
C ILE A 73 5.73 23.51 -22.50
N PHE A 74 6.97 23.57 -22.94
CA PHE A 74 8.07 24.17 -22.20
C PHE A 74 8.21 25.64 -22.51
N GLY A 75 7.16 26.25 -23.06
CA GLY A 75 7.10 27.65 -23.41
C GLY A 75 7.39 28.54 -22.21
N ASN A 76 8.53 29.16 -22.26
CA ASN A 76 9.07 30.22 -21.43
C ASN A 76 9.72 29.79 -20.12
N ALA A 77 10.99 29.51 -20.21
CA ALA A 77 11.95 29.56 -19.11
C ALA A 77 12.04 30.93 -18.38
N THR A 78 11.09 31.82 -18.54
CA THR A 78 11.09 33.16 -17.91
C THR A 78 10.59 33.14 -16.47
N GLY A 79 10.21 31.97 -15.92
CA GLY A 79 9.83 31.83 -14.51
C GLY A 79 8.52 32.53 -14.11
N GLN A 80 7.80 33.11 -15.03
CA GLN A 80 6.49 33.70 -14.77
C GLN A 80 5.38 32.69 -15.05
N PHE A 81 4.86 32.09 -13.98
CA PHE A 81 3.66 31.31 -14.14
C PHE A 81 2.41 32.19 -14.14
N GLN A 82 1.45 31.80 -14.97
CA GLN A 82 0.12 32.41 -14.98
C GLN A 82 -0.86 31.41 -14.37
N PRO A 83 -1.43 31.70 -13.20
CA PRO A 83 -2.47 30.85 -12.66
C PRO A 83 -3.69 30.84 -13.58
N VAL A 84 -4.25 29.69 -13.83
CA VAL A 84 -5.47 29.50 -14.62
C VAL A 84 -6.66 29.52 -13.68
N LEU A 85 -7.47 30.58 -13.73
CA LEU A 85 -8.71 30.62 -13.00
C LEU A 85 -9.74 29.70 -13.69
N VAL A 86 -10.24 28.74 -12.95
CA VAL A 86 -11.28 27.84 -13.41
C VAL A 86 -12.63 28.43 -13.07
N SER A 87 -13.36 28.83 -14.08
CA SER A 87 -14.72 29.35 -13.98
C SER A 87 -15.75 28.23 -13.91
N GLU A 88 -16.98 28.56 -13.50
CA GLU A 88 -18.09 27.61 -13.55
C GLU A 88 -18.35 27.09 -14.97
N ALA A 89 -18.14 27.92 -15.99
CA ALA A 89 -18.29 27.53 -17.40
C ALA A 89 -17.26 26.47 -17.83
N GLU A 90 -16.07 26.46 -17.22
CA GLU A 90 -15.00 25.50 -17.49
C GLU A 90 -15.13 24.21 -16.68
N ARG A 91 -16.03 24.16 -15.70
CA ARG A 91 -16.26 23.01 -14.82
C ARG A 91 -16.49 21.71 -15.57
N GLN A 92 -17.26 21.74 -16.65
CA GLN A 92 -17.56 20.56 -17.46
C GLN A 92 -16.28 20.01 -18.12
N THR A 93 -15.34 20.86 -18.45
CA THR A 93 -14.04 20.48 -19.01
C THR A 93 -13.14 19.83 -17.97
N LEU A 94 -13.33 20.14 -16.68
CA LEU A 94 -12.57 19.54 -15.58
C LEU A 94 -13.03 18.14 -15.18
N LEU A 95 -14.26 17.80 -15.52
CA LEU A 95 -14.85 16.48 -15.19
C LEU A 95 -14.51 15.41 -16.24
N GLY A 96 -13.43 15.59 -16.96
CA GLY A 96 -12.99 14.69 -18.00
C GLY A 96 -11.45 14.59 -18.05
N ASP A 97 -10.93 14.35 -19.22
CA ASP A 97 -9.50 14.09 -19.50
C ASP A 97 -8.57 15.29 -19.40
N GLY A 98 -8.75 16.19 -18.46
CA GLY A 98 -7.80 17.25 -18.21
C GLY A 98 -7.66 18.27 -19.34
N GLY A 99 -8.78 18.76 -19.88
CA GLY A 99 -8.79 19.71 -20.98
C GLY A 99 -8.01 21.01 -20.75
N LEU A 100 -7.87 21.41 -19.45
CA LEU A 100 -7.02 22.53 -19.05
C LEU A 100 -5.65 22.06 -18.70
N LEU A 101 -4.56 22.29 -19.07
CA LEU A 101 -3.22 21.80 -18.72
C LEU A 101 -2.92 20.35 -19.10
N GLY A 102 -3.86 19.59 -19.68
CA GLY A 102 -3.59 18.26 -20.23
C GLY A 102 -2.92 18.35 -21.61
N GLY A 103 -2.41 17.23 -22.13
CA GLY A 103 -1.87 17.12 -23.47
C GLY A 103 -0.47 16.50 -23.55
N ALA A 104 0.17 16.67 -24.69
CA ALA A 104 1.46 16.07 -24.97
C ALA A 104 2.61 17.01 -24.63
N LEU A 105 3.61 16.49 -23.90
CA LEU A 105 4.80 17.18 -23.43
C LEU A 105 6.06 16.53 -23.98
N ASP A 106 7.08 17.31 -24.32
CA ASP A 106 8.40 16.75 -24.60
C ASP A 106 9.06 16.32 -23.28
N VAL A 107 9.63 15.11 -23.25
CA VAL A 107 10.36 14.67 -22.06
C VAL A 107 11.72 15.39 -21.97
N PRO A 108 12.22 15.61 -20.75
CA PRO A 108 13.57 16.15 -20.58
C PRO A 108 14.65 15.26 -21.21
N ASP A 109 15.77 15.85 -21.56
CA ASP A 109 16.94 15.18 -22.16
C ASP A 109 17.95 14.66 -21.14
N GLN A 110 17.66 14.78 -19.86
CA GLN A 110 18.50 14.26 -18.77
C GLN A 110 17.82 13.10 -18.08
N PRO A 111 18.55 12.00 -17.81
CA PRO A 111 17.97 10.85 -17.13
C PRO A 111 17.69 11.15 -15.65
N GLY A 112 16.73 10.43 -15.10
CA GLY A 112 16.35 10.51 -13.70
C GLY A 112 14.85 10.59 -13.49
N MET A 113 14.43 10.75 -12.24
CA MET A 113 13.02 10.88 -11.91
C MET A 113 12.54 12.32 -11.95
N TYR A 114 11.39 12.48 -12.55
CA TYR A 114 10.66 13.74 -12.67
C TYR A 114 9.27 13.60 -12.05
N THR A 115 8.71 14.74 -11.66
CA THR A 115 7.33 14.81 -11.19
C THR A 115 6.59 15.92 -11.93
N LEU A 116 5.48 15.58 -12.55
CA LEU A 116 4.48 16.58 -12.89
C LEU A 116 3.71 16.92 -11.62
N VAL A 117 3.63 18.18 -11.29
CA VAL A 117 2.93 18.70 -10.12
C VAL A 117 1.81 19.61 -10.58
N MET A 118 0.60 19.41 -10.08
CA MET A 118 -0.53 20.31 -10.31
C MET A 118 -1.06 20.78 -8.97
N GLU A 119 -1.15 22.08 -8.80
CA GLU A 119 -1.64 22.73 -7.60
C GLU A 119 -3.00 23.37 -7.87
N PHE A 120 -3.98 22.96 -7.09
CA PHE A 120 -5.25 23.67 -6.96
C PHE A 120 -5.07 24.73 -5.90
N ARG A 121 -5.24 25.98 -6.27
CA ARG A 121 -5.07 27.13 -5.38
C ARG A 121 -6.36 27.91 -5.24
N ASP A 122 -6.46 28.75 -4.22
CA ASP A 122 -7.56 29.68 -4.08
C ASP A 122 -7.63 30.65 -5.27
N THR A 123 -8.71 31.41 -5.37
CA THR A 123 -8.95 32.35 -6.49
C THR A 123 -7.89 33.43 -6.63
N ASN A 124 -7.18 33.73 -5.56
CA ASN A 124 -6.09 34.67 -5.55
C ASN A 124 -4.73 34.04 -5.93
N GLY A 125 -4.69 32.72 -6.07
CA GLY A 125 -3.48 31.95 -6.38
C GLY A 125 -2.45 31.88 -5.25
N LEU A 126 -2.80 32.31 -4.05
CA LEU A 126 -1.87 32.42 -2.92
C LEU A 126 -1.83 31.17 -2.06
N ARG A 127 -2.98 30.54 -1.82
CA ARG A 127 -3.10 29.37 -0.95
C ARG A 127 -3.27 28.11 -1.76
N VAL A 128 -2.37 27.14 -1.56
CA VAL A 128 -2.53 25.79 -2.12
C VAL A 128 -3.61 25.04 -1.34
N LEU A 129 -4.62 24.57 -2.03
CA LEU A 129 -5.74 23.80 -1.49
C LEU A 129 -5.48 22.30 -1.65
N LYS A 130 -4.89 21.89 -2.77
CA LYS A 130 -4.58 20.50 -3.10
C LYS A 130 -3.42 20.44 -4.08
N THR A 131 -2.59 19.40 -3.95
CA THR A 131 -1.49 19.10 -4.86
C THR A 131 -1.64 17.70 -5.41
N LEU A 132 -1.45 17.55 -6.72
CA LEU A 132 -1.37 16.27 -7.42
C LEU A 132 0.06 16.02 -7.87
N TYR A 133 0.44 14.76 -7.91
CA TYR A 133 1.77 14.32 -8.32
C TYR A 133 1.65 13.15 -9.31
N ALA A 134 2.34 13.26 -10.45
CA ALA A 134 2.53 12.13 -11.36
C ALA A 134 4.02 11.97 -11.62
N LYS A 135 4.58 10.84 -11.16
CA LYS A 135 6.02 10.56 -11.25
C LYS A 135 6.33 9.67 -12.44
N PHE A 136 7.43 9.99 -13.12
CA PHE A 136 7.96 9.18 -14.21
C PHE A 136 9.48 9.26 -14.25
N ALA A 137 10.12 8.25 -14.84
CA ALA A 137 11.56 8.25 -15.07
C ALA A 137 11.85 8.58 -16.53
N VAL A 138 12.89 9.37 -16.76
CA VAL A 138 13.54 9.51 -18.07
C VAL A 138 14.79 8.66 -18.05
N VAL A 139 14.94 7.77 -19.03
CA VAL A 139 15.99 6.74 -19.03
C VAL A 139 16.80 6.75 -20.31
N SER A 140 18.10 6.44 -20.17
CA SER A 140 19.03 6.32 -21.29
C SER A 140 18.93 4.98 -22.05
N GLY A 141 18.23 4.02 -21.48
CA GLY A 141 18.05 2.70 -22.06
C GLY A 141 17.41 1.70 -21.12
N ILE A 142 17.20 0.49 -21.61
CA ILE A 142 16.61 -0.63 -20.88
C ILE A 142 17.68 -1.70 -20.69
N GLU A 143 17.74 -2.25 -19.48
CA GLU A 143 18.63 -3.35 -19.14
C GLU A 143 17.83 -4.54 -18.60
N ASP A 144 17.98 -5.70 -19.22
CA ASP A 144 17.34 -6.92 -18.75
C ASP A 144 18.11 -7.52 -17.56
N ILE A 145 17.37 -7.88 -16.53
CA ILE A 145 17.88 -8.65 -15.40
C ILE A 145 17.34 -10.06 -15.54
N THR A 146 18.22 -10.98 -15.86
CA THR A 146 17.93 -12.40 -16.02
C THR A 146 18.91 -13.23 -15.20
N GLY A 147 18.45 -14.37 -14.67
CA GLY A 147 19.31 -15.25 -13.89
C GLY A 147 19.75 -14.70 -12.54
N ASN A 148 20.82 -15.23 -11.99
CA ASN A 148 21.22 -14.95 -10.61
C ASN A 148 22.17 -13.76 -10.49
N ILE A 149 22.00 -12.98 -9.43
CA ILE A 149 22.94 -11.93 -9.01
C ILE A 149 23.80 -12.52 -7.90
N GLU A 150 25.07 -12.80 -8.20
CA GLU A 150 26.02 -13.49 -7.32
C GLU A 150 27.20 -12.60 -6.87
N SER A 151 27.18 -11.36 -7.24
CA SER A 151 28.10 -10.31 -6.79
C SER A 151 27.35 -9.00 -6.62
N ASP A 152 27.89 -8.09 -5.85
CA ASP A 152 27.29 -6.79 -5.62
C ASP A 152 26.93 -6.10 -6.93
N ARG A 153 25.68 -5.64 -7.02
CA ARG A 153 25.16 -4.97 -8.21
C ARG A 153 24.39 -3.72 -7.80
N ARG A 154 24.61 -2.64 -8.55
CA ARG A 154 23.87 -1.39 -8.39
C ARG A 154 23.00 -1.12 -9.59
N LEU A 155 21.74 -0.76 -9.35
CA LEU A 155 20.79 -0.29 -10.34
C LEU A 155 20.63 1.22 -10.18
N SER A 156 21.12 1.97 -11.16
CA SER A 156 21.08 3.42 -11.17
C SER A 156 19.79 3.94 -11.81
N ASN A 157 19.37 5.15 -11.45
CA ASN A 157 18.11 5.72 -11.92
C ASN A 157 18.17 6.32 -13.34
N ASP A 158 19.28 6.14 -14.05
CA ASP A 158 19.45 6.55 -15.45
C ASP A 158 19.00 5.49 -16.45
N LYS A 159 18.66 4.28 -15.98
CA LYS A 159 18.17 3.16 -16.80
C LYS A 159 16.85 2.62 -16.26
N LEU A 160 16.11 1.97 -17.16
CA LEU A 160 15.01 1.08 -16.82
C LEU A 160 15.53 -0.34 -16.69
N TYR A 161 15.09 -1.08 -15.68
CA TYR A 161 15.46 -2.47 -15.50
C TYR A 161 14.25 -3.37 -15.68
N ARG A 162 14.38 -4.42 -16.50
CA ARG A 162 13.32 -5.39 -16.73
C ARG A 162 13.68 -6.73 -16.14
N ILE A 163 12.91 -7.15 -15.13
CA ILE A 163 13.02 -8.48 -14.52
C ILE A 163 12.30 -9.47 -15.42
N ASN A 164 13.02 -10.51 -15.87
CA ASN A 164 12.50 -11.53 -16.76
C ASN A 164 12.84 -12.93 -16.20
N GLY A 165 11.79 -13.65 -15.76
CA GLY A 165 11.92 -14.90 -15.03
C GLY A 165 12.34 -14.70 -13.56
N VAL A 166 12.72 -15.77 -12.90
CA VAL A 166 13.13 -15.73 -11.48
C VAL A 166 14.56 -15.20 -11.37
N VAL A 167 14.73 -14.15 -10.58
CA VAL A 167 16.03 -13.54 -10.30
C VAL A 167 16.35 -13.73 -8.82
N TYR A 168 17.41 -14.49 -8.51
CA TYR A 168 17.91 -14.67 -7.15
C TYR A 168 19.11 -13.78 -6.87
N VAL A 169 19.06 -13.03 -5.77
CA VAL A 169 20.22 -12.34 -5.19
C VAL A 169 20.79 -13.26 -4.12
N ARG A 170 21.98 -13.80 -4.35
CA ARG A 170 22.54 -14.89 -3.53
C ARG A 170 24.09 -14.82 -3.39
N ASN A 171 24.68 -15.78 -2.70
CA ASN A 171 26.13 -15.93 -2.54
C ASN A 171 26.82 -14.71 -1.91
N GLY A 172 26.15 -14.05 -0.96
CA GLY A 172 26.68 -12.86 -0.29
C GLY A 172 26.50 -11.56 -1.05
N ALA A 173 25.86 -11.59 -2.23
CA ALA A 173 25.64 -10.40 -3.04
C ALA A 173 24.65 -9.42 -2.40
N THR A 174 24.91 -8.13 -2.58
CA THR A 174 23.99 -7.04 -2.26
C THR A 174 23.49 -6.39 -3.54
N LEU A 175 22.18 -6.36 -3.72
CA LEU A 175 21.53 -5.58 -4.75
C LEU A 175 21.19 -4.19 -4.20
N THR A 176 21.82 -3.16 -4.74
CA THR A 176 21.56 -1.76 -4.39
C THR A 176 20.72 -1.12 -5.48
N ILE A 177 19.62 -0.49 -5.12
CA ILE A 177 18.73 0.21 -6.05
C ILE A 177 18.66 1.69 -5.65
N ASP A 178 19.07 2.56 -6.57
CA ASP A 178 19.12 4.01 -6.30
C ASP A 178 17.72 4.64 -6.21
N PRO A 179 17.59 5.73 -5.44
CA PRO A 179 16.33 6.49 -5.41
C PRO A 179 15.88 6.92 -6.80
N GLY A 180 14.59 6.70 -7.09
CA GLY A 180 13.99 7.07 -8.37
C GLY A 180 14.20 6.05 -9.50
N THR A 181 14.72 4.87 -9.21
CA THR A 181 14.86 3.79 -10.19
C THR A 181 13.50 3.12 -10.45
N VAL A 182 13.23 2.81 -11.71
CA VAL A 182 12.06 2.04 -12.13
C VAL A 182 12.48 0.66 -12.58
N LEU A 183 11.82 -0.36 -12.04
CA LEU A 183 11.91 -1.76 -12.44
C LEU A 183 10.56 -2.21 -12.99
N ILE A 184 10.57 -3.00 -14.05
CA ILE A 184 9.37 -3.59 -14.62
C ILE A 184 9.48 -5.11 -14.63
N GLY A 185 8.42 -5.78 -14.20
CA GLY A 185 8.30 -7.24 -14.28
C GLY A 185 7.72 -7.67 -15.61
N GLN A 186 8.42 -8.55 -16.33
CA GLN A 186 7.97 -9.11 -17.60
C GLN A 186 6.80 -10.06 -17.38
N PRO A 187 5.59 -9.78 -17.89
CA PRO A 187 4.47 -10.70 -17.79
C PRO A 187 4.61 -11.86 -18.75
N GLY A 188 3.95 -12.98 -18.42
CA GLY A 188 3.87 -14.17 -19.28
C GLY A 188 5.18 -14.93 -19.44
N SER A 189 6.18 -14.71 -18.59
CA SER A 189 7.36 -15.57 -18.51
C SER A 189 7.03 -16.88 -17.80
N GLU A 190 7.75 -17.93 -18.14
CA GLU A 190 7.65 -19.27 -17.53
C GLU A 190 9.05 -19.68 -17.01
N PRO A 191 9.29 -19.72 -15.70
CA PRO A 191 8.38 -19.30 -14.61
C PRO A 191 8.12 -17.79 -14.57
N PRO A 192 7.09 -17.33 -13.83
CA PRO A 192 6.79 -15.91 -13.68
C PRO A 192 7.97 -15.08 -13.19
N SER A 193 8.05 -13.84 -13.65
CA SER A 193 9.11 -12.90 -13.22
C SER A 193 8.95 -12.56 -11.75
N VAL A 194 10.02 -12.73 -10.96
CA VAL A 194 10.04 -12.41 -9.53
C VAL A 194 11.46 -12.08 -9.08
N LEU A 195 11.59 -11.15 -8.12
CA LEU A 195 12.88 -10.81 -7.51
C LEU A 195 12.95 -11.43 -6.11
N VAL A 196 13.90 -12.35 -5.91
CA VAL A 196 14.09 -13.10 -4.67
C VAL A 196 15.44 -12.74 -4.06
N ILE A 197 15.40 -12.23 -2.83
CA ILE A 197 16.58 -12.02 -2.00
C ILE A 197 16.71 -13.26 -1.11
N THR A 198 17.70 -14.09 -1.37
CA THR A 198 17.88 -15.35 -0.64
C THR A 198 18.46 -15.12 0.76
N ARG A 199 18.49 -16.16 1.60
CA ARG A 199 19.12 -16.09 2.93
C ARG A 199 20.61 -15.67 2.92
N SER A 200 21.27 -15.78 1.78
CA SER A 200 22.66 -15.36 1.60
C SER A 200 22.82 -14.05 0.82
N GLY A 201 21.73 -13.49 0.34
CA GLY A 201 21.71 -12.21 -0.37
C GLY A 201 21.21 -11.06 0.50
N LYS A 202 21.23 -9.85 -0.05
CA LYS A 202 20.74 -8.64 0.60
C LYS A 202 20.24 -7.62 -0.42
N ILE A 203 19.26 -6.81 -0.05
CA ILE A 203 18.80 -5.68 -0.86
C ILE A 203 18.98 -4.36 -0.11
N ARG A 204 19.33 -3.30 -0.85
CA ARG A 204 19.35 -1.91 -0.41
C ARG A 204 18.54 -1.11 -1.42
N ALA A 205 17.24 -0.96 -1.16
CA ALA A 205 16.32 -0.21 -1.99
C ALA A 205 15.79 0.98 -1.17
N GLU A 206 16.59 2.04 -1.11
CA GLU A 206 16.33 3.21 -0.29
C GLU A 206 15.94 4.39 -1.16
N GLY A 207 14.67 4.43 -1.57
CA GLY A 207 14.07 5.59 -2.21
C GLY A 207 13.89 6.77 -1.25
N THR A 208 13.32 7.85 -1.76
CA THR A 208 12.93 9.02 -0.98
C THR A 208 11.49 9.42 -1.34
N ARG A 209 10.89 10.32 -0.56
CA ARG A 209 9.55 10.85 -0.86
C ARG A 209 9.45 11.39 -2.29
N SER A 210 10.41 12.18 -2.73
CA SER A 210 10.43 12.75 -4.08
C SER A 210 10.92 11.77 -5.15
N ARG A 211 11.72 10.77 -4.77
CA ARG A 211 12.30 9.76 -5.67
C ARG A 211 12.03 8.35 -5.15
N PRO A 212 10.76 7.90 -5.10
CA PRO A 212 10.46 6.52 -4.72
C PRO A 212 11.04 5.56 -5.76
N ILE A 213 11.30 4.34 -5.33
CA ILE A 213 11.62 3.22 -6.23
C ILE A 213 10.29 2.60 -6.66
N ILE A 214 10.12 2.40 -7.96
CA ILE A 214 8.87 1.89 -8.54
C ILE A 214 9.13 0.54 -9.17
N MET A 215 8.42 -0.49 -8.72
CA MET A 215 8.44 -1.83 -9.30
C MET A 215 7.02 -2.14 -9.81
N THR A 216 6.86 -2.26 -11.12
CA THR A 216 5.53 -2.34 -11.74
C THR A 216 5.50 -3.33 -12.92
N SER A 217 4.35 -3.51 -13.57
CA SER A 217 4.21 -4.35 -14.75
C SER A 217 4.90 -3.75 -15.97
N ALA A 218 5.48 -4.60 -16.83
CA ALA A 218 6.01 -4.21 -18.14
C ALA A 218 4.95 -3.97 -19.21
N ARG A 219 3.67 -4.26 -18.94
CA ARG A 219 2.60 -3.96 -19.89
C ARG A 219 2.39 -2.46 -20.03
N PRO A 220 1.91 -2.01 -21.20
CA PRO A 220 1.45 -0.63 -21.37
C PRO A 220 0.34 -0.26 -20.39
N PHE A 221 0.25 1.02 -20.05
CA PHE A 221 -0.88 1.53 -19.27
C PHE A 221 -2.21 1.25 -19.99
N GLY A 222 -3.22 0.88 -19.19
CA GLY A 222 -4.50 0.39 -19.68
C GLY A 222 -4.56 -1.11 -19.96
N GLU A 223 -3.42 -1.82 -19.96
CA GLU A 223 -3.32 -3.26 -20.20
C GLU A 223 -2.74 -4.04 -19.00
N ARG A 224 -2.27 -3.35 -17.98
CA ARG A 224 -1.70 -3.97 -16.77
C ARG A 224 -2.77 -4.70 -15.98
N GLN A 225 -2.41 -5.84 -15.43
CA GLN A 225 -3.30 -6.73 -14.70
C GLN A 225 -2.68 -7.17 -13.38
N ARG A 226 -3.52 -7.53 -12.42
CA ARG A 226 -3.10 -8.23 -11.22
C ARG A 226 -2.34 -9.50 -11.59
N GLY A 227 -1.24 -9.77 -10.91
CA GLY A 227 -0.45 -10.96 -11.18
C GLY A 227 0.44 -10.89 -12.42
N ASP A 228 0.66 -9.73 -13.02
CA ASP A 228 1.56 -9.60 -14.17
C ASP A 228 3.00 -10.06 -13.88
N TRP A 229 3.40 -9.99 -12.61
CA TRP A 229 4.70 -10.48 -12.14
C TRP A 229 4.63 -10.91 -10.67
N GLY A 230 5.67 -11.57 -10.16
CA GLY A 230 5.67 -12.24 -8.86
C GLY A 230 6.01 -11.36 -7.65
N GLY A 231 6.31 -10.07 -7.85
CA GLY A 231 6.63 -9.19 -6.72
C GLY A 231 8.03 -9.36 -6.15
N LEU A 232 8.20 -9.05 -4.87
CA LEU A 232 9.47 -9.02 -4.16
C LEU A 232 9.44 -9.96 -2.95
N ILE A 233 10.35 -10.93 -2.93
CA ILE A 233 10.49 -11.93 -1.86
C ILE A 233 11.84 -11.76 -1.16
N LEU A 234 11.83 -11.60 0.16
CA LEU A 234 13.01 -11.51 1.01
C LEU A 234 13.04 -12.69 1.99
N LEU A 235 14.13 -13.44 2.00
CA LEU A 235 14.30 -14.64 2.81
C LEU A 235 15.45 -14.48 3.79
N GLY A 236 15.26 -14.88 5.03
CA GLY A 236 16.24 -14.73 6.09
C GLY A 236 16.37 -15.98 6.98
N ARG A 237 17.16 -15.85 8.03
CA ARG A 237 17.51 -16.91 8.98
C ARG A 237 16.90 -16.69 10.37
N ALA A 238 15.92 -15.79 10.49
CA ALA A 238 15.20 -15.61 11.75
C ALA A 238 14.24 -16.79 12.01
N PRO A 239 13.88 -17.04 13.29
CA PRO A 239 13.08 -18.20 13.66
C PRO A 239 11.72 -18.27 12.98
N VAL A 240 11.32 -19.47 12.60
CA VAL A 240 9.99 -19.82 12.13
C VAL A 240 9.51 -21.07 12.89
N ASN A 241 8.19 -21.24 13.04
CA ASN A 241 7.63 -22.29 13.89
C ASN A 241 7.24 -23.59 13.14
N VAL A 242 8.03 -23.96 12.17
CA VAL A 242 7.89 -25.23 11.47
C VAL A 242 8.85 -26.28 12.04
N ASP A 243 8.53 -27.55 11.85
CA ASP A 243 9.41 -28.64 12.23
C ASP A 243 10.76 -28.52 11.51
N GLY A 244 11.84 -28.58 12.27
CA GLY A 244 13.19 -28.36 11.75
C GLY A 244 13.61 -26.89 11.64
N GLY A 245 12.72 -25.93 11.86
CA GLY A 245 13.02 -24.49 11.90
C GLY A 245 13.37 -23.84 10.56
N GLU A 246 13.23 -24.55 9.45
CA GLU A 246 13.44 -24.05 8.09
C GLU A 246 12.33 -24.54 7.17
N PHE A 247 11.93 -23.70 6.20
CA PHE A 247 10.92 -24.03 5.21
C PHE A 247 11.28 -23.44 3.84
N ALA A 248 10.66 -23.93 2.78
CA ALA A 248 10.77 -23.31 1.46
C ALA A 248 9.60 -22.36 1.24
N ILE A 249 9.88 -21.17 0.67
CA ILE A 249 8.83 -20.22 0.32
C ILE A 249 7.90 -20.84 -0.71
N GLU A 250 6.63 -20.57 -0.58
CA GLU A 250 5.62 -20.96 -1.57
C GLU A 250 5.84 -20.29 -2.92
N GLY A 251 5.21 -20.80 -3.95
CA GLY A 251 5.33 -20.30 -5.31
C GLY A 251 6.55 -20.80 -6.07
N LEU A 252 7.65 -21.08 -5.41
CA LEU A 252 8.92 -21.45 -6.04
C LEU A 252 9.35 -22.89 -5.73
N PRO A 253 10.05 -23.58 -6.65
CA PRO A 253 10.59 -24.91 -6.37
C PRO A 253 11.52 -24.91 -5.14
N ALA A 254 11.34 -25.85 -4.23
CA ALA A 254 12.15 -25.97 -3.02
C ALA A 254 13.63 -26.16 -3.36
N SER A 255 14.48 -25.28 -2.82
CA SER A 255 15.92 -25.26 -3.00
C SER A 255 16.59 -24.47 -1.87
N GLU A 256 17.92 -24.41 -1.82
CA GLU A 256 18.60 -23.52 -0.89
C GLU A 256 18.27 -22.03 -1.12
N ASP A 257 18.00 -21.65 -2.37
CA ASP A 257 17.68 -20.27 -2.74
C ASP A 257 16.23 -19.86 -2.33
N THR A 258 15.38 -20.83 -2.04
CA THR A 258 13.98 -20.59 -1.63
C THR A 258 13.71 -20.87 -0.17
N LYS A 259 14.72 -21.35 0.58
CA LYS A 259 14.60 -21.59 2.02
C LYS A 259 14.61 -20.30 2.83
N TYR A 260 13.84 -20.32 3.91
CA TYR A 260 13.86 -19.33 4.98
C TYR A 260 13.77 -20.01 6.35
N GLY A 261 14.06 -19.26 7.39
CA GLY A 261 14.11 -19.76 8.76
C GLY A 261 15.53 -20.08 9.23
N GLY A 262 15.66 -20.32 10.50
CA GLY A 262 16.90 -20.58 11.20
C GLY A 262 16.86 -20.10 12.64
N SER A 263 18.00 -19.63 13.16
CA SER A 263 18.15 -19.26 14.58
C SER A 263 18.71 -17.84 14.82
N ASP A 264 18.77 -16.99 13.78
CA ASP A 264 19.24 -15.61 13.91
C ASP A 264 18.08 -14.61 13.91
N PRO A 265 17.54 -14.21 15.07
CA PRO A 265 16.43 -13.26 15.15
C PRO A 265 16.79 -11.84 14.68
N THR A 266 18.08 -11.58 14.40
CA THR A 266 18.56 -10.29 13.92
C THR A 266 18.94 -10.29 12.45
N HIS A 267 18.67 -11.36 11.71
CA HIS A 267 19.04 -11.47 10.29
C HIS A 267 18.60 -10.24 9.48
N ASP A 268 19.53 -9.71 8.69
CA ASP A 268 19.30 -8.55 7.84
C ASP A 268 19.00 -8.97 6.40
N CYS A 269 17.74 -9.06 6.03
CA CYS A 269 17.32 -9.29 4.64
C CYS A 269 17.56 -8.07 3.75
N GLY A 270 17.75 -6.90 4.34
CA GLY A 270 17.97 -5.64 3.65
C GLY A 270 17.04 -4.52 4.08
N THR A 271 17.11 -3.43 3.34
CA THR A 271 16.33 -2.21 3.60
C THR A 271 15.47 -1.87 2.39
N LEU A 272 14.17 -1.68 2.65
CA LEU A 272 13.21 -1.14 1.70
C LEU A 272 12.64 0.16 2.28
N ARG A 273 12.83 1.27 1.58
CA ARG A 273 12.22 2.58 1.92
C ARG A 273 11.68 3.26 0.69
N TYR A 274 10.49 3.81 0.78
CA TYR A 274 9.81 4.47 -0.32
C TYR A 274 9.83 3.59 -1.58
N VAL A 275 9.31 2.37 -1.45
CA VAL A 275 9.22 1.39 -2.54
C VAL A 275 7.75 1.12 -2.83
N ARG A 276 7.38 1.21 -4.12
CA ARG A 276 6.07 0.83 -4.62
C ARG A 276 6.18 -0.47 -5.40
N VAL A 277 5.32 -1.44 -5.09
CA VAL A 277 5.14 -2.69 -5.85
C VAL A 277 3.71 -2.72 -6.38
N GLU A 278 3.57 -2.75 -7.68
CA GLU A 278 2.29 -2.64 -8.38
C GLU A 278 2.08 -3.84 -9.32
N TYR A 279 0.83 -4.33 -9.42
CA TYR A 279 0.42 -5.42 -10.33
C TYR A 279 1.15 -6.75 -10.10
N ALA A 280 1.56 -7.01 -8.88
CA ALA A 280 2.25 -8.24 -8.49
C ALA A 280 1.26 -9.37 -8.12
N GLY A 281 1.79 -10.52 -7.67
CA GLY A 281 1.00 -11.63 -7.17
C GLY A 281 0.81 -12.75 -8.18
N SER A 282 1.81 -13.05 -9.03
CA SER A 282 1.70 -14.11 -10.05
C SER A 282 1.44 -15.47 -9.42
N ILE A 283 0.58 -16.24 -10.09
CA ILE A 283 0.33 -17.66 -9.80
C ILE A 283 1.48 -18.50 -10.37
N PHE A 284 2.19 -19.23 -9.52
CA PHE A 284 3.24 -20.16 -9.92
C PHE A 284 2.72 -21.58 -10.08
N ALA A 285 1.70 -21.95 -9.30
CA ALA A 285 0.96 -23.21 -9.37
C ALA A 285 -0.42 -23.02 -8.72
N PRO A 286 -1.38 -23.92 -8.91
CA PRO A 286 -2.68 -23.84 -8.21
C PRO A 286 -2.51 -23.74 -6.68
N ASN A 287 -3.11 -22.73 -6.07
CA ASN A 287 -2.99 -22.38 -4.65
C ASN A 287 -1.53 -22.14 -4.22
N ASN A 288 -0.76 -21.49 -5.07
CA ASN A 288 0.65 -21.24 -4.84
C ASN A 288 1.04 -19.95 -5.58
N GLU A 289 0.72 -18.86 -4.99
CA GLU A 289 0.86 -17.50 -5.48
C GLU A 289 2.05 -16.81 -4.81
N ALA A 290 2.49 -15.71 -5.38
CA ALA A 290 3.41 -14.78 -4.73
C ALA A 290 2.67 -13.50 -4.38
N ASN A 291 3.14 -12.81 -3.36
CA ASN A 291 2.57 -11.56 -2.88
C ASN A 291 3.24 -10.33 -3.51
N ALA A 292 2.74 -9.14 -3.20
CA ALA A 292 3.48 -7.92 -3.58
C ALA A 292 4.79 -7.82 -2.80
N PHE A 293 4.71 -7.93 -1.47
CA PHE A 293 5.86 -8.01 -0.57
C PHE A 293 5.77 -9.27 0.28
N THR A 294 6.79 -10.10 0.22
CA THR A 294 6.91 -11.32 1.04
C THR A 294 8.18 -11.29 1.87
N TRP A 295 8.07 -11.57 3.17
CA TRP A 295 9.21 -11.75 4.07
C TRP A 295 9.14 -13.12 4.75
N GLY A 296 10.08 -14.00 4.44
CA GLY A 296 10.24 -15.29 5.09
C GLY A 296 11.43 -15.27 6.06
N GLY A 297 11.20 -15.40 7.37
CA GLY A 297 12.27 -15.46 8.36
C GLY A 297 13.22 -14.25 8.37
N CYS A 298 12.74 -13.05 8.07
CA CYS A 298 13.54 -11.83 8.17
C CYS A 298 13.61 -11.36 9.63
N GLY A 299 14.80 -10.88 10.04
CA GLY A 299 15.08 -10.49 11.41
C GLY A 299 14.99 -8.98 11.66
N THR A 300 15.25 -8.58 12.92
CA THR A 300 15.07 -7.21 13.41
C THR A 300 15.95 -6.15 12.74
N LYS A 301 17.02 -6.54 12.04
CA LYS A 301 17.85 -5.60 11.26
C LYS A 301 17.29 -5.31 9.87
N SER A 302 16.32 -6.07 9.42
CA SER A 302 15.60 -5.80 8.17
C SER A 302 14.69 -4.59 8.36
N VAL A 303 14.59 -3.75 7.32
CA VAL A 303 13.81 -2.51 7.36
C VAL A 303 12.77 -2.50 6.25
N GLY A 304 11.52 -2.24 6.61
CA GLY A 304 10.41 -1.99 5.69
C GLY A 304 9.67 -0.72 6.10
N GLU A 305 9.90 0.39 5.42
CA GLU A 305 9.30 1.68 5.74
C GLU A 305 8.83 2.42 4.49
N TYR A 306 7.64 3.01 4.55
CA TYR A 306 7.04 3.72 3.42
C TYR A 306 6.93 2.80 2.19
N LEU A 307 6.14 1.76 2.33
CA LEU A 307 5.91 0.75 1.29
C LEU A 307 4.48 0.81 0.79
N GLN A 308 4.30 0.73 -0.52
CA GLN A 308 2.99 0.66 -1.15
C GLN A 308 2.86 -0.59 -2.01
N ALA A 309 1.83 -1.39 -1.74
CA ALA A 309 1.37 -2.48 -2.59
C ALA A 309 0.04 -2.10 -3.24
N THR A 310 -0.05 -2.17 -4.56
CA THR A 310 -1.26 -1.75 -5.27
C THR A 310 -1.62 -2.73 -6.38
N TYR A 311 -2.91 -3.09 -6.44
CA TYR A 311 -3.47 -3.89 -7.51
C TYR A 311 -2.77 -5.25 -7.68
N GLY A 312 -2.49 -5.92 -6.54
CA GLY A 312 -1.96 -7.29 -6.49
C GLY A 312 -3.04 -8.33 -6.73
N LEU A 313 -2.63 -9.52 -7.18
CA LEU A 313 -3.52 -10.66 -7.30
C LEU A 313 -3.65 -11.42 -5.97
N ASP A 314 -2.62 -11.39 -5.16
CA ASP A 314 -2.50 -12.00 -3.86
C ASP A 314 -2.23 -10.93 -2.80
N ASP A 315 -1.66 -11.28 -1.65
CA ASP A 315 -1.49 -10.38 -0.52
C ASP A 315 -0.65 -9.14 -0.82
N SER A 316 -0.96 -8.07 -0.13
CA SER A 316 -0.16 -6.85 -0.19
C SER A 316 1.15 -7.00 0.58
N PHE A 317 1.09 -7.51 1.81
CA PHE A 317 2.23 -7.71 2.70
C PHE A 317 2.06 -9.01 3.48
N GLU A 318 2.99 -9.95 3.32
CA GLU A 318 2.94 -11.21 4.05
C GLU A 318 4.25 -11.55 4.76
N TRP A 319 4.13 -12.04 6.00
CA TRP A 319 5.24 -12.47 6.85
C TRP A 319 5.13 -13.95 7.21
N PHE A 320 6.12 -14.73 6.79
CA PHE A 320 6.29 -16.13 7.18
C PHE A 320 7.34 -16.22 8.31
N GLY A 321 6.90 -16.13 9.54
CA GLY A 321 7.79 -16.14 10.70
C GLY A 321 8.73 -14.93 10.75
N GLY A 322 9.81 -15.05 11.53
CA GLY A 322 10.78 -13.98 11.71
C GLY A 322 10.37 -12.92 12.72
N THR A 323 11.13 -11.85 12.77
CA THR A 323 11.06 -10.83 13.83
C THR A 323 11.11 -9.41 13.30
N MET A 324 11.09 -9.20 11.98
CA MET A 324 11.23 -7.88 11.38
C MET A 324 10.03 -6.98 11.64
N ASN A 325 10.30 -5.69 11.64
CA ASN A 325 9.30 -4.63 11.83
C ASN A 325 9.06 -3.87 10.52
N ALA A 326 7.85 -3.33 10.37
CA ALA A 326 7.49 -2.48 9.24
C ALA A 326 6.68 -1.26 9.68
N LYS A 327 6.78 -0.16 8.91
CA LYS A 327 6.15 1.11 9.27
C LYS A 327 5.74 1.91 8.03
N TYR A 328 4.59 2.58 8.08
CA TYR A 328 4.05 3.38 6.99
C TYR A 328 3.72 2.53 5.75
N LEU A 329 2.74 1.64 5.90
CA LEU A 329 2.30 0.71 4.87
C LEU A 329 1.02 1.19 4.19
N VAL A 330 0.98 1.08 2.87
CA VAL A 330 -0.20 1.37 2.05
C VAL A 330 -0.53 0.14 1.21
N GLY A 331 -1.71 -0.43 1.41
CA GLY A 331 -2.23 -1.53 0.59
C GLY A 331 -3.54 -1.13 -0.07
N GLY A 332 -3.65 -1.27 -1.38
CA GLY A 332 -4.86 -0.88 -2.07
C GLY A 332 -5.22 -1.76 -3.26
N LEU A 333 -6.52 -2.02 -3.39
CA LEU A 333 -7.10 -2.67 -4.57
C LEU A 333 -6.52 -4.06 -4.85
N GLY A 334 -5.98 -4.75 -3.83
CA GLY A 334 -5.53 -6.14 -3.91
C GLY A 334 -6.70 -7.12 -4.02
N ALA A 335 -6.44 -8.30 -4.54
CA ALA A 335 -7.48 -9.33 -4.70
C ALA A 335 -7.56 -10.29 -3.50
N ASP A 336 -6.55 -10.33 -2.64
CA ASP A 336 -6.57 -11.10 -1.41
C ASP A 336 -6.37 -10.19 -0.19
N ASP A 337 -5.61 -10.60 0.81
CA ASP A 337 -5.48 -9.89 2.08
C ASP A 337 -4.49 -8.70 2.01
N PHE A 338 -4.62 -7.76 2.92
CA PHE A 338 -3.67 -6.64 2.96
C PHE A 338 -2.48 -6.92 3.85
N LEU A 339 -2.73 -7.43 5.06
CA LEU A 339 -1.70 -7.92 5.96
C LEU A 339 -1.97 -9.39 6.25
N ASP A 340 -1.05 -10.25 5.89
CA ASP A 340 -1.07 -11.65 6.31
C ASP A 340 0.19 -11.99 7.11
N PHE A 341 0.04 -12.80 8.13
CA PHE A 341 1.15 -13.30 8.89
C PHE A 341 0.92 -14.72 9.41
N GLN A 342 1.98 -15.50 9.39
CA GLN A 342 1.94 -16.88 9.86
C GLN A 342 3.31 -17.36 10.35
N LEU A 343 3.37 -18.62 10.75
CA LEU A 343 4.59 -19.39 11.05
C LEU A 343 5.51 -18.74 12.09
N GLY A 344 4.93 -18.06 13.08
CA GLY A 344 5.67 -17.56 14.22
C GLY A 344 6.23 -16.15 14.05
N TRP A 345 5.64 -15.31 13.20
CA TRP A 345 6.06 -13.91 13.13
C TRP A 345 5.77 -13.15 14.42
N THR A 346 6.80 -12.44 14.92
CA THR A 346 6.74 -11.68 16.17
C THR A 346 7.15 -10.22 16.00
N GLY A 347 7.11 -9.70 14.78
CA GLY A 347 7.47 -8.34 14.46
C GLY A 347 6.44 -7.30 14.87
N LYS A 348 6.67 -6.07 14.41
CA LYS A 348 5.85 -4.90 14.75
C LYS A 348 5.43 -4.16 13.51
N VAL A 349 4.23 -3.57 13.52
CA VAL A 349 3.75 -2.65 12.48
C VAL A 349 3.18 -1.40 13.14
N GLN A 350 3.51 -0.23 12.59
CA GLN A 350 2.81 1.01 12.92
C GLN A 350 2.56 1.83 11.67
N PHE A 351 1.39 2.44 11.59
CA PHE A 351 0.88 3.25 10.49
C PHE A 351 0.70 2.46 9.19
N GLY A 352 -0.50 1.99 8.99
CA GLY A 352 -0.90 1.36 7.75
C GLY A 352 -2.34 1.71 7.40
N PHE A 353 -2.62 2.01 6.13
CA PHE A 353 -3.98 2.04 5.67
C PHE A 353 -4.18 1.13 4.46
N PHE A 354 -5.37 0.54 4.40
CA PHE A 354 -5.70 -0.51 3.47
C PHE A 354 -7.13 -0.34 3.00
N TYR A 355 -7.36 -0.47 1.69
CA TYR A 355 -8.69 -0.25 1.13
C TYR A 355 -8.97 -1.14 -0.06
N GLN A 356 -10.19 -1.65 -0.10
CA GLN A 356 -10.71 -2.52 -1.15
C GLN A 356 -11.46 -1.71 -2.21
N ASP A 357 -11.65 -2.34 -3.37
CA ASP A 357 -12.45 -1.82 -4.48
C ASP A 357 -13.79 -2.57 -4.55
N ALA A 358 -14.87 -1.84 -4.73
CA ALA A 358 -16.20 -2.43 -4.87
C ALA A 358 -16.38 -3.26 -6.17
N ASP A 359 -15.65 -2.93 -7.23
CA ASP A 359 -15.77 -3.63 -8.51
C ASP A 359 -15.01 -4.96 -8.55
N ASN A 360 -13.99 -5.08 -7.72
CA ASN A 360 -13.22 -6.31 -7.54
C ASN A 360 -12.73 -6.34 -6.09
N PRO A 361 -13.62 -6.66 -5.17
CA PRO A 361 -13.29 -6.68 -3.75
C PRO A 361 -12.25 -7.75 -3.47
N GLY A 362 -11.29 -7.38 -2.63
CA GLY A 362 -10.33 -8.32 -2.06
C GLY A 362 -10.96 -9.22 -1.01
N ASN A 363 -10.13 -9.87 -0.24
CA ASN A 363 -10.55 -10.77 0.81
C ASN A 363 -10.57 -10.05 2.17
N ARG A 364 -9.58 -10.23 3.03
CA ARG A 364 -9.57 -9.70 4.40
C ARG A 364 -8.75 -8.42 4.52
N GLY A 365 -8.94 -7.73 5.62
CA GLY A 365 -8.04 -6.62 5.97
C GLY A 365 -6.74 -7.15 6.57
N LEU A 366 -6.87 -8.01 7.58
CA LEU A 366 -5.77 -8.71 8.23
C LEU A 366 -6.15 -10.17 8.41
N GLU A 367 -5.29 -11.06 7.95
CA GLU A 367 -5.32 -12.48 8.30
C GLU A 367 -4.14 -12.80 9.22
N GLY A 368 -4.38 -13.61 10.25
CA GLY A 368 -3.35 -14.00 11.20
C GLY A 368 -3.45 -15.46 11.59
N ASP A 369 -2.42 -16.20 11.23
CA ASP A 369 -2.28 -17.62 11.56
C ASP A 369 -1.08 -17.83 12.50
N ASN A 370 -1.18 -18.86 13.37
CA ASN A 370 0.04 -19.38 13.97
C ASN A 370 0.67 -20.40 13.03
N SER A 371 0.00 -21.50 12.77
CA SER A 371 0.46 -22.50 11.83
C SER A 371 -0.68 -23.43 11.44
N GLU A 372 -0.83 -23.70 10.16
CA GLU A 372 -1.77 -24.72 9.68
C GLU A 372 -1.29 -26.15 10.00
N TYR A 373 0.02 -26.34 10.14
CA TYR A 373 0.62 -27.66 10.42
C TYR A 373 0.53 -28.04 11.89
N ASN A 374 0.71 -27.06 12.79
CA ASN A 374 0.61 -27.26 14.24
C ASN A 374 0.18 -25.95 14.91
N GLN A 375 -1.09 -25.85 15.25
CA GLN A 375 -1.66 -24.63 15.84
C GLN A 375 -1.07 -24.23 17.20
N ASN A 376 -0.28 -25.10 17.83
CA ASN A 376 0.44 -24.83 19.07
C ASN A 376 1.96 -24.65 18.85
N ALA A 377 2.42 -24.56 17.60
CA ALA A 377 3.83 -24.40 17.28
C ALA A 377 4.44 -23.13 17.91
N LEU A 378 5.72 -23.21 18.25
CA LEU A 378 6.49 -22.12 18.85
C LEU A 378 7.72 -21.79 17.96
N PRO A 379 8.10 -20.51 17.86
CA PRO A 379 7.49 -19.34 18.51
C PRO A 379 6.05 -19.10 18.02
N LEU A 380 5.20 -18.64 18.92
CA LEU A 380 3.83 -18.28 18.59
C LEU A 380 3.83 -17.05 17.66
N SER A 381 3.03 -17.06 16.59
CA SER A 381 2.73 -15.86 15.84
C SER A 381 2.07 -14.84 16.78
N LYS A 382 2.80 -13.76 17.10
CA LYS A 382 2.39 -12.77 18.09
C LYS A 382 2.91 -11.37 17.74
N PRO A 383 2.52 -10.82 16.61
CA PRO A 383 2.92 -9.46 16.24
C PRO A 383 2.30 -8.40 17.15
N VAL A 384 2.89 -7.18 17.09
CA VAL A 384 2.36 -5.99 17.75
C VAL A 384 2.05 -4.94 16.69
N ILE A 385 0.76 -4.68 16.46
CA ILE A 385 0.26 -3.81 15.40
C ILE A 385 -0.46 -2.62 16.02
N PHE A 386 -0.07 -1.41 15.60
CA PHE A 386 -0.67 -0.15 16.04
C PHE A 386 -1.02 0.76 14.87
N ASN A 387 -2.03 1.57 15.04
CA ASN A 387 -2.37 2.67 14.14
C ASN A 387 -2.61 2.21 12.69
N THR A 388 -3.57 1.33 12.51
CA THR A 388 -3.99 0.83 11.19
C THR A 388 -5.44 1.21 10.88
N THR A 389 -5.75 1.34 9.60
CA THR A 389 -7.11 1.57 9.10
C THR A 389 -7.40 0.60 7.96
N PHE A 390 -8.43 -0.20 8.12
CA PHE A 390 -8.91 -1.14 7.12
C PHE A 390 -10.29 -0.72 6.62
N VAL A 391 -10.40 -0.49 5.32
CA VAL A 391 -11.64 -0.07 4.65
C VAL A 391 -12.05 -1.15 3.66
N GLY A 392 -13.10 -1.87 3.96
CA GLY A 392 -13.68 -2.89 3.09
C GLY A 392 -14.44 -2.27 1.92
N SER A 393 -14.71 -3.10 0.93
CA SER A 393 -15.43 -2.72 -0.30
C SER A 393 -16.92 -2.42 -0.06
N GLY A 394 -17.49 -2.98 0.99
CA GLY A 394 -18.94 -2.95 1.23
C GLY A 394 -19.74 -3.95 0.41
N VAL A 395 -19.07 -4.81 -0.37
CA VAL A 395 -19.67 -5.89 -1.16
C VAL A 395 -19.03 -7.22 -0.82
N VAL A 396 -19.67 -8.33 -1.22
CA VAL A 396 -19.12 -9.67 -0.99
C VAL A 396 -17.72 -9.80 -1.59
N GLY A 397 -16.81 -10.41 -0.81
CA GLY A 397 -15.44 -10.67 -1.25
C GLY A 397 -15.35 -11.64 -2.43
N PHE A 398 -14.20 -11.65 -3.11
CA PHE A 398 -13.98 -12.42 -4.33
C PHE A 398 -14.20 -13.93 -4.11
N ASP A 399 -13.63 -14.49 -3.06
CA ASP A 399 -13.70 -15.91 -2.77
C ASP A 399 -14.65 -16.28 -1.62
N GLU A 400 -14.96 -15.35 -0.72
CA GLU A 400 -15.72 -15.65 0.48
C GLU A 400 -16.72 -14.56 0.86
N ALA A 401 -17.99 -14.93 0.93
CA ALA A 401 -19.03 -14.07 1.51
C ALA A 401 -18.77 -13.74 2.99
N ASN A 402 -17.82 -14.39 3.63
CA ASN A 402 -17.52 -14.28 5.05
C ASN A 402 -16.15 -13.66 5.36
N ALA A 403 -15.49 -12.99 4.42
CA ALA A 403 -14.22 -12.33 4.65
C ALA A 403 -14.37 -11.16 5.64
N PRO A 404 -13.84 -11.27 6.87
CA PRO A 404 -13.91 -10.22 7.88
C PRO A 404 -12.78 -9.18 7.72
N GLY A 405 -12.90 -8.06 8.41
CA GLY A 405 -11.85 -7.05 8.45
C GLY A 405 -10.59 -7.54 9.15
N LEU A 406 -10.74 -8.16 10.31
CA LEU A 406 -9.67 -8.83 11.05
C LEU A 406 -10.04 -10.29 11.25
N TYR A 407 -9.19 -11.20 10.79
CA TYR A 407 -9.38 -12.65 10.90
C TYR A 407 -8.18 -13.30 11.56
N LEU A 408 -8.39 -13.85 12.75
CA LEU A 408 -7.37 -14.56 13.51
C LEU A 408 -7.80 -16.00 13.72
N ARG A 409 -6.94 -16.93 13.30
CA ARG A 409 -7.24 -18.35 13.27
C ARG A 409 -6.00 -19.23 13.56
N ARG A 410 -6.17 -20.52 13.53
CA ARG A 410 -5.09 -21.52 13.61
C ARG A 410 -4.13 -21.33 14.78
N GLY A 411 -4.65 -20.84 15.91
CA GLY A 411 -3.87 -20.66 17.13
C GLY A 411 -3.08 -19.35 17.20
N SER A 412 -3.37 -18.38 16.32
CA SER A 412 -2.69 -17.08 16.31
C SER A 412 -2.86 -16.31 17.62
N GLY A 413 -1.78 -15.75 18.11
CA GLY A 413 -1.77 -14.65 19.06
C GLY A 413 -1.69 -13.30 18.36
N GLY A 414 -1.24 -12.29 19.07
CA GLY A 414 -0.99 -10.96 18.56
C GLY A 414 -1.59 -9.86 19.43
N THR A 415 -1.12 -8.65 19.17
CA THR A 415 -1.63 -7.43 19.80
C THR A 415 -2.00 -6.45 18.69
N VAL A 416 -3.29 -6.13 18.57
CA VAL A 416 -3.79 -5.14 17.60
C VAL A 416 -4.42 -3.99 18.35
N ASN A 417 -3.91 -2.78 18.14
CA ASN A 417 -4.32 -1.61 18.90
C ASN A 417 -4.52 -0.38 18.01
N ASN A 418 -5.32 0.56 18.47
CA ASN A 418 -5.56 1.86 17.82
C ASN A 418 -5.93 1.69 16.34
N THR A 419 -6.87 0.80 16.06
CA THR A 419 -7.20 0.36 14.70
C THR A 419 -8.65 0.68 14.33
N ILE A 420 -8.85 1.20 13.12
CA ILE A 420 -10.17 1.39 12.52
C ILE A 420 -10.45 0.23 11.56
N VAL A 421 -11.63 -0.36 11.69
CA VAL A 421 -12.14 -1.39 10.77
C VAL A 421 -13.53 -1.00 10.31
N THR A 422 -13.71 -0.82 9.02
CA THR A 422 -14.97 -0.32 8.48
C THR A 422 -15.31 -0.91 7.12
N ARG A 423 -16.60 -1.07 6.85
CA ARG A 423 -17.21 -1.49 5.58
C ARG A 423 -16.89 -2.91 5.11
N PHE A 424 -16.46 -3.79 5.97
CA PHE A 424 -16.36 -5.20 5.59
C PHE A 424 -17.74 -5.83 5.46
N PHE A 425 -17.97 -6.52 4.35
CA PHE A 425 -19.27 -7.11 4.02
C PHE A 425 -19.72 -8.13 5.06
N SER A 426 -18.80 -8.98 5.53
CA SER A 426 -19.04 -9.95 6.60
C SER A 426 -19.03 -9.24 7.97
N THR A 427 -17.91 -9.24 8.66
CA THR A 427 -17.77 -8.68 10.02
C THR A 427 -16.48 -7.89 10.16
N GLY A 428 -16.38 -7.05 11.18
CA GLY A 428 -15.14 -6.33 11.49
C GLY A 428 -14.10 -7.22 12.16
N LEU A 429 -14.51 -8.23 12.92
CA LEU A 429 -13.62 -9.15 13.63
C LEU A 429 -14.17 -10.57 13.62
N HIS A 430 -13.30 -11.54 13.33
CA HIS A 430 -13.54 -12.98 13.52
C HIS A 430 -12.34 -13.65 14.18
N ILE A 431 -12.54 -14.20 15.36
CA ILE A 431 -11.59 -15.07 16.06
C ILE A 431 -12.09 -16.49 15.87
N ASP A 432 -11.30 -17.34 15.22
CA ASP A 432 -11.74 -18.64 14.74
C ASP A 432 -10.92 -19.81 15.32
N GLY A 433 -11.65 -20.82 15.75
CA GLY A 433 -11.09 -22.06 16.24
C GLY A 433 -10.63 -22.05 17.69
N SER A 434 -10.75 -23.21 18.35
CA SER A 434 -10.46 -23.38 19.79
C SER A 434 -9.02 -23.04 20.16
N ALA A 435 -8.06 -23.31 19.29
CA ALA A 435 -6.66 -22.99 19.53
C ALA A 435 -6.40 -21.48 19.56
N THR A 436 -7.10 -20.71 18.71
CA THR A 436 -7.04 -19.24 18.71
C THR A 436 -7.77 -18.66 19.92
N GLU A 437 -8.93 -19.24 20.26
CA GLU A 437 -9.66 -18.83 21.47
C GLU A 437 -8.83 -19.06 22.73
N ALA A 438 -8.03 -20.13 22.81
CA ALA A 438 -7.11 -20.36 23.91
C ALA A 438 -6.06 -19.25 24.05
N GLN A 439 -5.67 -18.57 22.96
CA GLN A 439 -4.74 -17.45 23.03
C GLN A 439 -5.36 -16.22 23.70
N ILE A 440 -6.69 -16.05 23.62
CA ILE A 440 -7.41 -15.05 24.41
C ILE A 440 -7.23 -15.32 25.89
N ASP A 441 -7.54 -16.55 26.32
CA ASP A 441 -7.51 -16.94 27.73
C ASP A 441 -6.09 -16.92 28.29
N ASN A 442 -5.10 -17.24 27.49
CA ASN A 442 -3.67 -17.18 27.85
C ASN A 442 -3.08 -15.76 27.81
N GLY A 443 -3.84 -14.75 27.39
CA GLY A 443 -3.37 -13.38 27.27
C GLY A 443 -2.37 -13.13 26.12
N ASN A 444 -2.30 -14.06 25.17
CA ASN A 444 -1.45 -13.92 23.98
C ASN A 444 -2.13 -13.17 22.83
N LEU A 445 -3.46 -13.12 22.83
CA LEU A 445 -4.26 -12.34 21.90
C LEU A 445 -4.93 -11.18 22.64
N THR A 446 -4.57 -9.97 22.30
CA THR A 446 -5.08 -8.74 22.94
C THR A 446 -5.41 -7.68 21.90
N MET A 447 -6.48 -6.91 22.14
CA MET A 447 -6.88 -5.80 21.28
C MET A 447 -7.41 -4.65 22.12
N ASN A 448 -6.91 -3.44 21.85
CA ASN A 448 -7.36 -2.24 22.56
C ASN A 448 -7.46 -1.04 21.60
N GLY A 449 -8.41 -0.16 21.85
CA GLY A 449 -8.62 1.02 21.02
C GLY A 449 -9.06 0.65 19.59
N ILE A 450 -9.99 -0.29 19.47
CA ILE A 450 -10.54 -0.74 18.18
C ILE A 450 -11.83 0.02 17.89
N LEU A 451 -11.87 0.71 16.76
CA LEU A 451 -13.05 1.41 16.27
C LEU A 451 -13.68 0.62 15.12
N LEU A 452 -14.86 0.11 15.38
CA LEU A 452 -15.66 -0.62 14.40
C LEU A 452 -16.77 0.28 13.88
N TRP A 453 -16.96 0.32 12.57
CA TRP A 453 -18.03 1.11 11.97
C TRP A 453 -18.54 0.48 10.68
N ASN A 454 -19.85 0.29 10.60
CA ASN A 454 -20.51 -0.15 9.38
C ASN A 454 -19.93 -1.44 8.77
N ASN A 455 -19.52 -2.38 9.59
CA ASN A 455 -19.20 -3.75 9.19
C ASN A 455 -20.46 -4.63 9.27
N ASN A 456 -20.36 -5.86 8.79
CA ASN A 456 -21.48 -6.80 8.74
C ASN A 456 -22.64 -6.28 7.86
N ILE A 457 -22.27 -5.77 6.70
CA ILE A 457 -23.20 -5.11 5.77
C ILE A 457 -24.25 -6.08 5.27
N GLN A 458 -23.92 -7.36 5.10
CA GLN A 458 -24.86 -8.42 4.71
C GLN A 458 -26.07 -8.55 5.65
N ASN A 459 -25.92 -8.18 6.91
CA ASN A 459 -26.97 -8.30 7.94
C ASN A 459 -27.53 -6.95 8.40
N ASN A 460 -27.35 -5.87 7.62
CA ASN A 460 -27.67 -4.50 8.02
C ASN A 460 -27.00 -4.14 9.35
N SER A 461 -25.69 -4.06 9.34
CA SER A 461 -24.83 -3.82 10.49
C SER A 461 -25.46 -2.98 11.62
N PRO A 462 -25.75 -3.58 12.78
CA PRO A 462 -26.33 -2.86 13.90
C PRO A 462 -25.32 -1.89 14.54
N ALA A 463 -25.80 -0.93 15.28
CA ALA A 463 -25.02 0.11 15.93
C ALA A 463 -24.36 -0.35 17.25
N ASN A 464 -24.24 -1.66 17.49
CA ASN A 464 -23.61 -2.23 18.69
C ASN A 464 -22.45 -3.15 18.33
N ILE A 465 -21.61 -3.46 19.30
CA ILE A 465 -20.39 -4.28 19.12
C ILE A 465 -20.74 -5.67 18.60
N GLU A 466 -21.77 -6.30 19.15
CA GLU A 466 -22.17 -7.67 18.81
C GLU A 466 -22.54 -7.78 17.33
N GLY A 467 -23.11 -6.74 16.75
CA GLY A 467 -23.45 -6.73 15.35
C GLY A 467 -22.30 -6.43 14.41
N GLN A 468 -21.20 -5.90 14.91
CA GLN A 468 -20.00 -5.59 14.12
C GLN A 468 -19.02 -6.74 14.04
N VAL A 469 -19.15 -7.76 14.86
CA VAL A 469 -18.21 -8.88 15.01
C VAL A 469 -18.89 -10.23 14.82
N ARG A 470 -18.11 -11.27 14.59
CA ARG A 470 -18.63 -12.62 14.50
C ARG A 470 -19.17 -13.08 15.86
N SER A 471 -20.30 -13.77 15.87
CA SER A 471 -20.89 -14.33 17.09
C SER A 471 -19.94 -15.33 17.78
N GLY A 472 -20.08 -15.49 19.09
CA GLY A 472 -19.26 -16.40 19.89
C GLY A 472 -18.07 -15.72 20.54
N ALA A 473 -16.87 -16.29 20.40
CA ALA A 473 -15.66 -15.79 21.06
C ALA A 473 -15.33 -14.33 20.69
N SER A 474 -15.53 -13.93 19.43
CA SER A 474 -15.30 -12.57 18.98
C SER A 474 -16.19 -11.56 19.69
N THR A 475 -17.47 -11.88 19.87
CA THR A 475 -18.41 -11.04 20.61
C THR A 475 -18.00 -10.89 22.09
N GLN A 476 -17.69 -12.00 22.75
CA GLN A 476 -17.27 -12.02 24.16
C GLN A 476 -15.99 -11.20 24.37
N PHE A 477 -15.05 -11.34 23.44
CA PHE A 477 -13.77 -10.62 23.45
C PHE A 477 -13.97 -9.12 23.26
N ALA A 478 -14.69 -8.71 22.21
CA ALA A 478 -14.94 -7.31 21.90
C ALA A 478 -15.80 -6.60 22.97
N ALA A 479 -16.72 -7.32 23.61
CA ALA A 479 -17.51 -6.81 24.72
C ALA A 479 -16.74 -6.75 26.05
N GLY A 480 -15.48 -7.18 26.09
CA GLY A 480 -14.66 -7.19 27.30
C GLY A 480 -15.05 -8.26 28.33
N GLN A 481 -15.79 -9.27 27.92
CA GLN A 481 -16.26 -10.36 28.77
C GLN A 481 -15.24 -11.52 28.84
N ARG A 482 -14.27 -11.54 27.90
CA ARG A 482 -13.26 -12.58 27.80
C ARG A 482 -11.90 -11.98 27.44
N GLY A 483 -10.87 -12.33 28.16
CA GLY A 483 -9.51 -11.90 27.90
C GLY A 483 -9.30 -10.37 27.98
N GLN A 484 -8.41 -9.84 27.16
CA GLN A 484 -8.07 -8.42 27.09
C GLN A 484 -8.49 -7.77 25.76
N GLY A 485 -9.70 -8.05 25.33
CA GLY A 485 -10.40 -7.24 24.33
C GLY A 485 -11.02 -6.03 25.01
N ARG A 486 -10.36 -4.88 24.96
CA ARG A 486 -10.79 -3.71 25.71
C ARG A 486 -10.95 -2.50 24.79
N GLN A 487 -11.81 -1.58 25.23
CA GLN A 487 -11.95 -0.29 24.55
C GLN A 487 -12.36 -0.42 23.07
N PHE A 488 -13.15 -1.45 22.77
CA PHE A 488 -13.85 -1.49 21.51
C PHE A 488 -14.95 -0.43 21.49
N MET A 489 -15.10 0.24 20.37
CA MET A 489 -16.09 1.29 20.18
C MET A 489 -16.78 1.12 18.83
N VAL A 490 -18.06 1.36 18.80
CA VAL A 490 -18.84 1.47 17.56
C VAL A 490 -19.20 2.94 17.35
N ALA A 491 -18.52 3.57 16.41
CA ALA A 491 -18.76 4.97 16.06
C ALA A 491 -18.22 5.28 14.67
N ASP A 492 -18.78 6.28 14.01
CA ASP A 492 -18.29 6.78 12.73
C ASP A 492 -16.90 7.44 12.92
N PRO A 493 -15.84 6.94 12.29
CA PRO A 493 -14.51 7.53 12.36
C PRO A 493 -14.41 8.87 11.63
N LYS A 494 -15.43 9.28 10.89
CA LYS A 494 -15.47 10.50 10.09
C LYS A 494 -14.20 10.68 9.24
N LEU A 495 -13.83 9.65 8.51
CA LEU A 495 -12.71 9.73 7.55
C LEU A 495 -13.11 10.65 6.39
N ARG A 496 -12.15 11.42 5.88
CA ARG A 496 -12.42 12.46 4.88
C ARG A 496 -12.93 11.90 3.57
N ARG A 497 -12.19 10.96 2.94
CA ARG A 497 -12.53 10.43 1.61
C ARG A 497 -11.97 9.01 1.43
N PRO A 498 -12.42 8.04 2.23
CA PRO A 498 -11.84 6.69 2.19
C PRO A 498 -12.29 5.85 0.99
N LEU A 499 -13.34 6.26 0.27
CA LEU A 499 -13.92 5.49 -0.84
C LEU A 499 -13.53 6.00 -2.23
N GLU A 500 -12.81 7.11 -2.32
CA GLU A 500 -12.28 7.60 -3.57
C GLU A 500 -10.96 6.89 -3.88
N VAL A 501 -11.05 5.78 -4.59
CA VAL A 501 -9.89 4.90 -4.82
C VAL A 501 -8.73 5.55 -5.57
N ASN A 502 -8.99 6.59 -6.34
CA ASN A 502 -7.97 7.31 -7.12
C ASN A 502 -7.33 8.49 -6.36
N ASP A 503 -7.94 8.89 -5.24
CA ASP A 503 -7.45 9.99 -4.40
C ASP A 503 -7.95 9.81 -2.96
N PRO A 504 -7.61 8.70 -2.30
CA PRO A 504 -8.12 8.40 -0.96
C PRO A 504 -7.54 9.36 0.09
N ASP A 505 -8.35 9.72 1.06
CA ASP A 505 -7.92 10.47 2.23
C ASP A 505 -8.45 9.82 3.51
N PHE A 506 -7.56 9.14 4.20
CA PHE A 506 -7.86 8.40 5.44
C PHE A 506 -7.68 9.24 6.70
N ARG A 507 -7.38 10.53 6.57
CA ARG A 507 -7.37 11.42 7.72
C ARG A 507 -8.78 11.60 8.26
N PRO A 508 -8.95 11.61 9.58
CA PRO A 508 -10.24 11.96 10.17
C PRO A 508 -10.52 13.46 10.07
N MET A 509 -11.79 13.82 10.16
CA MET A 509 -12.19 15.21 10.38
C MET A 509 -11.77 15.68 11.78
N PRO A 510 -11.54 16.98 12.02
CA PRO A 510 -11.05 17.49 13.31
C PRO A 510 -11.96 17.18 14.50
N ASP A 511 -13.26 17.02 14.26
CA ASP A 511 -14.24 16.67 15.29
C ASP A 511 -14.44 15.16 15.46
N SER A 512 -13.67 14.34 14.75
CA SER A 512 -13.77 12.89 14.80
C SER A 512 -13.51 12.33 16.19
N VAL A 513 -14.22 11.24 16.50
CA VAL A 513 -14.04 10.45 17.70
C VAL A 513 -12.63 9.85 17.82
N VAL A 514 -11.92 9.63 16.74
CA VAL A 514 -10.59 9.01 16.73
C VAL A 514 -9.55 9.75 17.58
N PHE A 515 -9.72 11.07 17.78
CA PHE A 515 -8.83 11.89 18.61
C PHE A 515 -9.19 11.86 20.10
N ARG A 516 -10.40 11.40 20.43
CA ARG A 516 -10.98 11.41 21.78
C ARG A 516 -11.32 10.00 22.27
N ALA A 517 -11.33 9.04 21.35
CA ALA A 517 -11.64 7.65 21.66
C ALA A 517 -10.49 6.99 22.44
N ASN A 518 -10.75 5.81 22.83
CA ASN A 518 -10.00 4.87 23.63
C ASN A 518 -8.64 4.43 23.03
N TRP A 519 -7.90 5.36 22.40
CA TRP A 519 -6.55 5.03 21.97
C TRP A 519 -5.67 4.76 23.20
N ILE A 520 -4.72 3.87 23.02
CA ILE A 520 -3.74 3.54 24.04
C ILE A 520 -2.34 3.97 23.59
N GLN A 521 -1.49 4.28 24.58
CA GLN A 521 -0.11 4.67 24.31
C GLN A 521 0.67 3.49 23.74
N PRO A 522 1.31 3.61 22.56
CA PRO A 522 2.22 2.58 22.07
C PRO A 522 3.40 2.35 23.02
N PRO A 523 4.03 1.16 23.04
CA PRO A 523 5.23 0.91 23.83
C PRO A 523 6.37 1.87 23.50
N ASP A 524 7.10 2.33 24.54
CA ASP A 524 8.33 3.11 24.36
C ASP A 524 9.53 2.16 24.21
N ASP A 525 9.73 1.65 23.01
CA ASP A 525 10.73 0.63 22.70
C ASP A 525 11.67 1.03 21.54
N GLY A 526 11.62 2.30 21.14
CA GLY A 526 12.41 2.85 20.05
C GLY A 526 11.87 2.60 18.64
N PHE A 527 10.80 1.80 18.50
CA PHE A 527 10.14 1.57 17.21
C PHE A 527 8.89 2.42 17.06
N PHE A 528 7.99 2.40 18.04
CA PHE A 528 6.70 3.08 17.94
C PHE A 528 6.82 4.59 18.12
N ASP A 529 6.12 5.35 17.29
CA ASP A 529 5.93 6.78 17.46
C ASP A 529 4.99 7.06 18.63
N GLN A 530 5.54 7.63 19.69
CA GLN A 530 4.84 7.97 20.91
C GLN A 530 3.88 9.17 20.77
N SER A 531 4.00 9.93 19.70
CA SER A 531 3.15 11.10 19.44
C SER A 531 1.79 10.75 18.83
N ALA A 532 1.60 9.51 18.38
CA ALA A 532 0.36 9.03 17.78
C ALA A 532 -0.75 8.86 18.82
N ARG A 533 -1.46 9.93 19.13
CA ARG A 533 -2.56 9.99 20.11
C ARG A 533 -3.93 9.94 19.41
N PHE A 534 -4.13 8.90 18.60
CA PHE A 534 -5.36 8.70 17.83
C PHE A 534 -5.55 7.22 17.48
N VAL A 535 -6.76 6.87 17.11
CA VAL A 535 -7.09 5.55 16.53
C VAL A 535 -6.99 5.64 15.00
N GLY A 536 -6.46 4.60 14.35
CA GLY A 536 -6.33 4.53 12.90
C GLY A 536 -4.96 4.93 12.37
N ALA A 537 -4.82 4.90 11.05
CA ALA A 537 -3.55 5.05 10.33
C ALA A 537 -2.99 6.47 10.32
N ALA A 538 -3.84 7.48 10.50
CA ALA A 538 -3.43 8.87 10.39
C ALA A 538 -4.20 9.76 11.38
N GLY A 539 -3.50 10.77 11.89
CA GLY A 539 -4.09 11.94 12.51
C GLY A 539 -4.34 13.04 11.47
N GLU A 540 -3.74 14.19 11.68
CA GLU A 540 -3.91 15.34 10.78
C GLU A 540 -2.96 15.30 9.56
N HIS A 541 -1.87 14.53 9.63
CA HIS A 541 -0.82 14.50 8.62
C HIS A 541 -1.05 13.42 7.58
N LYS A 542 -0.87 13.80 6.32
CA LYS A 542 -0.95 12.92 5.16
C LYS A 542 0.43 12.36 4.83
N TRP A 543 0.91 11.40 5.61
CA TRP A 543 2.27 10.84 5.49
C TRP A 543 2.51 10.08 4.17
N TRP A 544 1.45 9.69 3.45
CA TRP A 544 1.54 8.99 2.16
C TRP A 544 1.64 9.94 0.95
N GLU A 545 1.54 11.23 1.15
CA GLU A 545 1.53 12.21 0.06
C GLU A 545 2.85 12.21 -0.72
N GLU A 546 2.76 12.42 -2.03
CA GLU A 546 3.84 12.54 -3.01
C GLU A 546 4.48 11.21 -3.44
N TRP A 547 4.86 10.33 -2.54
CA TRP A 547 5.57 9.10 -2.90
C TRP A 547 4.66 7.95 -3.36
N THR A 548 3.40 7.98 -2.99
CA THR A 548 2.40 6.97 -3.38
C THR A 548 1.77 7.26 -4.74
N ASN A 549 1.18 6.22 -5.35
CA ASN A 549 0.34 6.31 -6.52
C ASN A 549 -0.97 5.56 -6.30
N PHE A 550 -2.09 6.23 -6.50
CA PHE A 550 -3.44 5.64 -6.40
C PHE A 550 -4.13 5.47 -7.75
N VAL A 551 -3.52 5.99 -8.82
CA VAL A 551 -4.07 5.86 -10.18
C VAL A 551 -3.65 4.52 -10.77
N THR A 552 -4.62 3.64 -10.97
CA THR A 552 -4.43 2.32 -11.58
C THR A 552 -5.01 2.30 -13.00
N ASP A 553 -4.80 1.20 -13.70
CA ASP A 553 -5.37 1.00 -15.05
C ASP A 553 -6.89 1.04 -15.09
N LYS A 554 -7.56 0.82 -13.96
CA LYS A 554 -9.00 1.03 -13.82
C LYS A 554 -9.41 2.49 -14.04
N ALA A 555 -8.63 3.44 -13.53
CA ALA A 555 -8.89 4.87 -13.73
C ALA A 555 -8.49 5.37 -15.12
N ILE A 556 -7.58 4.67 -15.78
CA ILE A 556 -7.01 5.03 -17.08
C ILE A 556 -7.89 4.54 -18.24
N LYS A 557 -8.56 3.40 -18.06
CA LYS A 557 -9.54 2.90 -19.04
C LYS A 557 -10.81 3.76 -19.00
N PRO A 558 -11.26 4.29 -20.14
CA PRO A 558 -12.51 5.05 -20.20
C PRO A 558 -13.74 4.19 -19.89
#